data_e6378b6252583b3288df59d2ef9e2a97
#
_entry.id   e6378b6252583b3288df59d2ef9e2a97
#
_cell.length_a   1.000
_cell.length_b   1.000
_cell.length_c   1.000
_cell.angle_alpha   90.00
_cell.angle_beta   90.00
_cell.angle_gamma   90.00
#
_symmetry.space_group_name_H-M   'P 1'
#
loop_
_entity.id
_entity.type
_entity.pdbx_description
1 polymer ?
#
loop_
_entity_poly.entity_id
_entity_poly.type
_entity_poly.pdbx_seq_one_letter_code
_entity_poly.pdbx_strand_id
1 'polypeptide(L)'
;LGNPVNIGFNRWVIDGTAALTYLNPQTGVELSGAAGFTFNFENPDTDYKSGTEFHFESAAMLHLSHTFSIGVNGYAYEQITGDSGSGAVLGDFKGQVFGIGPALDYTLMVGRVPVVTNLRYFYEFGVENRLEGHAGFFNVVIPLGGQSAPQSHN
;
A
#
# COMPACT_ATOMS: atom_id res chain seq x y z
N LEU A 1 -1.31 31.68 16.15
CA LEU A 1 -0.17 30.81 16.49
C LEU A 1 -0.63 29.38 16.30
N GLY A 2 -0.27 28.78 15.16
CA GLY A 2 -0.57 27.40 14.85
C GLY A 2 -0.01 26.47 15.91
N ASN A 3 -0.79 25.45 16.26
CA ASN A 3 -0.39 24.47 17.26
C ASN A 3 0.80 23.67 16.67
N PRO A 4 2.00 23.67 17.28
CA PRO A 4 3.20 23.03 16.71
C PRO A 4 3.11 21.49 16.65
N VAL A 5 2.04 20.91 17.16
CA VAL A 5 1.75 19.46 17.14
C VAL A 5 0.47 19.22 16.33
N ASN A 6 0.48 19.55 15.07
CA ASN A 6 -0.60 19.16 14.17
C ASN A 6 -0.21 17.88 13.43
N ILE A 7 -0.90 16.78 13.69
CA ILE A 7 -0.69 15.48 13.03
C ILE A 7 -1.20 15.51 11.58
N GLY A 8 -2.06 16.45 11.24
CA GLY A 8 -2.60 16.66 9.88
C GLY A 8 -1.83 17.71 9.10
N PHE A 9 -1.79 17.54 7.78
CA PHE A 9 -1.19 18.51 6.85
C PHE A 9 -2.07 19.75 6.62
N ASN A 10 -3.19 19.89 7.36
CA ASN A 10 -4.17 20.99 7.24
C ASN A 10 -4.67 21.20 5.81
N ARG A 11 -4.91 20.12 5.08
CA ARG A 11 -5.44 20.12 3.72
C ARG A 11 -6.38 18.93 3.48
N TRP A 12 -7.29 19.07 2.55
CA TRP A 12 -8.07 17.96 2.03
C TRP A 12 -7.25 17.14 1.04
N VAL A 13 -7.53 15.84 1.01
CA VAL A 13 -6.95 14.90 0.05
C VAL A 13 -8.06 13.97 -0.43
N ILE A 14 -8.12 13.72 -1.74
CA ILE A 14 -9.00 12.72 -2.34
C ILE A 14 -8.10 11.68 -3.01
N ASP A 15 -8.32 10.41 -2.67
CA ASP A 15 -7.66 9.29 -3.30
C ASP A 15 -8.68 8.40 -3.99
N GLY A 16 -8.34 7.95 -5.20
CA GLY A 16 -9.13 7.00 -5.98
C GLY A 16 -8.25 5.84 -6.42
N THR A 17 -8.53 4.63 -5.94
CA THR A 17 -7.76 3.42 -6.23
C THR A 17 -8.63 2.32 -6.81
N ALA A 18 -8.15 1.65 -7.86
CA ALA A 18 -8.71 0.43 -8.40
C ALA A 18 -7.75 -0.74 -8.16
N ALA A 19 -8.29 -1.90 -7.76
CA ALA A 19 -7.51 -3.10 -7.49
C ALA A 19 -8.09 -4.30 -8.22
N LEU A 20 -7.21 -5.23 -8.62
CA LEU A 20 -7.55 -6.49 -9.27
C LEU A 20 -6.66 -7.60 -8.73
N THR A 21 -7.27 -8.77 -8.49
CA THR A 21 -6.55 -10.00 -8.16
C THR A 21 -6.98 -11.11 -9.12
N TYR A 22 -6.01 -11.81 -9.67
CA TYR A 22 -6.17 -13.04 -10.43
C TYR A 22 -5.55 -14.19 -9.66
N LEU A 23 -6.31 -15.25 -9.41
CA LEU A 23 -5.83 -16.49 -8.80
C LEU A 23 -6.13 -17.67 -9.72
N ASN A 24 -5.10 -18.45 -10.03
CA ASN A 24 -5.26 -19.75 -10.67
C ASN A 24 -5.22 -20.85 -9.59
N PRO A 25 -6.35 -21.46 -9.24
CA PRO A 25 -6.41 -22.47 -8.16
C PRO A 25 -5.72 -23.80 -8.50
N GLN A 26 -5.46 -24.07 -9.78
CA GLN A 26 -4.78 -25.29 -10.23
C GLN A 26 -3.26 -25.21 -10.06
N THR A 27 -2.70 -24.02 -10.32
CA THR A 27 -1.25 -23.78 -10.22
C THR A 27 -0.85 -23.12 -8.90
N GLY A 28 -1.81 -22.54 -8.17
CA GLY A 28 -1.55 -21.75 -6.98
C GLY A 28 -0.93 -20.39 -7.26
N VAL A 29 -0.88 -19.94 -8.52
CA VAL A 29 -0.33 -18.64 -8.88
C VAL A 29 -1.38 -17.55 -8.67
N GLU A 30 -1.03 -16.54 -7.90
CA GLU A 30 -1.82 -15.32 -7.69
C GLU A 30 -1.05 -14.11 -8.19
N LEU A 31 -1.75 -13.24 -8.91
CA LEU A 31 -1.26 -11.92 -9.35
C LEU A 31 -2.23 -10.86 -8.86
N SER A 32 -1.74 -9.92 -8.09
CA SER A 32 -2.52 -8.83 -7.54
C SER A 32 -1.89 -7.49 -7.92
N GLY A 33 -2.74 -6.50 -8.18
CA GLY A 33 -2.30 -5.14 -8.46
C GLY A 33 -3.34 -4.13 -8.05
N ALA A 34 -2.88 -2.96 -7.64
CA ALA A 34 -3.70 -1.78 -7.35
C ALA A 34 -3.02 -0.54 -7.94
N ALA A 35 -3.82 0.34 -8.55
CA ALA A 35 -3.32 1.61 -9.08
C ALA A 35 -4.29 2.72 -8.72
N GLY A 36 -3.76 3.87 -8.35
CA GLY A 36 -4.57 5.00 -7.95
C GLY A 36 -3.89 6.35 -8.15
N PHE A 37 -4.70 7.38 -7.91
CA PHE A 37 -4.26 8.76 -7.92
C PHE A 37 -4.74 9.48 -6.67
N THR A 38 -3.82 10.22 -6.07
CA THR A 38 -4.08 11.09 -4.94
C THR A 38 -4.08 12.54 -5.41
N PHE A 39 -5.20 13.22 -5.18
CA PHE A 39 -5.39 14.64 -5.49
C PHE A 39 -5.29 15.44 -4.20
N ASN A 40 -4.29 16.31 -4.12
CA ASN A 40 -4.04 17.18 -2.98
C ASN A 40 -4.71 18.54 -3.19
N PHE A 41 -5.32 19.07 -2.13
CA PHE A 41 -5.83 20.43 -2.09
C PHE A 41 -4.82 21.34 -1.37
N GLU A 42 -5.00 22.62 -1.54
CA GLU A 42 -4.14 23.62 -0.91
C GLU A 42 -4.29 23.63 0.61
N ASN A 43 -3.17 23.83 1.29
CA ASN A 43 -3.15 24.18 2.71
C ASN A 43 -3.30 25.73 2.80
N PRO A 44 -4.43 26.23 3.34
CA PRO A 44 -4.73 27.66 3.34
C PRO A 44 -3.83 28.47 4.29
N ASP A 45 -3.17 27.82 5.26
CA ASP A 45 -2.29 28.52 6.21
C ASP A 45 -0.89 28.76 5.62
N THR A 46 -0.50 27.99 4.61
CA THR A 46 0.84 28.06 4.03
C THR A 46 0.83 28.38 2.54
N ASP A 47 -0.36 28.48 1.93
CA ASP A 47 -0.52 28.65 0.48
C ASP A 47 0.34 27.61 -0.31
N TYR A 48 0.32 26.37 0.16
CA TYR A 48 1.07 25.26 -0.41
C TYR A 48 0.13 24.15 -0.87
N LYS A 49 0.31 23.70 -2.09
CA LYS A 49 -0.40 22.56 -2.66
C LYS A 49 0.60 21.57 -3.23
N SER A 50 0.63 20.35 -2.68
CA SER A 50 1.35 19.23 -3.29
C SER A 50 0.74 18.87 -4.63
N GLY A 51 1.56 18.42 -5.55
CA GLY A 51 1.10 17.91 -6.84
C GLY A 51 0.24 16.67 -6.70
N THR A 52 -0.34 16.24 -7.83
CA THR A 52 -1.07 14.97 -7.97
C THR A 52 -0.07 13.83 -7.92
N GLU A 53 -0.40 12.78 -7.20
CA GLU A 53 0.45 11.62 -6.98
C GLU A 53 -0.19 10.39 -7.65
N PHE A 54 0.63 9.62 -8.36
CA PHE A 54 0.30 8.29 -8.84
C PHE A 54 0.91 7.26 -7.90
N HIS A 55 0.17 6.22 -7.57
CA HIS A 55 0.68 5.08 -6.83
C HIS A 55 0.23 3.76 -7.47
N PHE A 56 1.12 2.80 -7.44
CA PHE A 56 0.89 1.46 -7.95
C PHE A 56 1.49 0.45 -6.98
N GLU A 57 0.75 -0.61 -6.70
CA GLU A 57 1.20 -1.74 -5.89
C GLU A 57 0.94 -3.04 -6.65
N SER A 58 1.83 -4.02 -6.50
CA SER A 58 1.67 -5.32 -7.12
C SER A 58 2.27 -6.43 -6.28
N ALA A 59 1.72 -7.64 -6.43
CA ALA A 59 2.26 -8.84 -5.87
C ALA A 59 2.07 -10.02 -6.83
N ALA A 60 3.08 -10.89 -6.88
CA ALA A 60 3.01 -12.19 -7.53
C ALA A 60 3.32 -13.25 -6.48
N MET A 61 2.34 -14.07 -6.14
CA MET A 61 2.43 -15.07 -5.08
C MET A 61 2.24 -16.47 -5.64
N LEU A 62 2.92 -17.43 -5.04
CA LEU A 62 2.73 -18.86 -5.26
C LEU A 62 2.22 -19.51 -3.97
N HIS A 63 1.01 -20.02 -4.00
CA HIS A 63 0.39 -20.75 -2.91
C HIS A 63 0.92 -22.20 -2.91
N LEU A 64 1.91 -22.48 -2.08
CA LEU A 64 2.54 -23.81 -1.95
C LEU A 64 1.66 -24.78 -1.16
N SER A 65 0.78 -24.24 -0.31
CA SER A 65 -0.23 -24.99 0.44
C SER A 65 -1.40 -24.08 0.81
N HIS A 66 -2.44 -24.63 1.44
CA HIS A 66 -3.56 -23.83 1.99
C HIS A 66 -3.14 -22.87 3.11
N THR A 67 -1.94 -23.03 3.65
CA THR A 67 -1.46 -22.23 4.79
C THR A 67 -0.21 -21.43 4.50
N PHE A 68 0.45 -21.65 3.38
CA PHE A 68 1.73 -21.05 3.09
C PHE A 68 1.86 -20.57 1.64
N SER A 69 2.24 -19.32 1.48
CA SER A 69 2.51 -18.70 0.19
C SER A 69 3.80 -17.89 0.23
N ILE A 70 4.49 -17.86 -0.89
CA ILE A 70 5.72 -17.10 -1.08
C ILE A 70 5.66 -16.37 -2.41
N GLY A 71 6.30 -15.20 -2.49
CA GLY A 71 6.31 -14.45 -3.73
C GLY A 71 7.17 -13.20 -3.69
N VAL A 72 6.85 -12.30 -4.59
CA VAL A 72 7.44 -10.99 -4.70
C VAL A 72 6.37 -9.91 -4.68
N ASN A 73 6.69 -8.78 -4.12
CA ASN A 73 5.83 -7.60 -4.12
C ASN A 73 6.62 -6.38 -4.58
N GLY A 74 5.92 -5.40 -5.11
CA GLY A 74 6.53 -4.16 -5.53
C GLY A 74 5.54 -3.01 -5.46
N TYR A 75 6.06 -1.80 -5.41
CA TYR A 75 5.29 -0.59 -5.52
C TYR A 75 6.02 0.48 -6.32
N ALA A 76 5.26 1.42 -6.84
CA ALA A 76 5.73 2.64 -7.45
C ALA A 76 4.93 3.81 -6.87
N TYR A 77 5.63 4.88 -6.55
CA TYR A 77 5.06 6.17 -6.20
C TYR A 77 5.73 7.23 -7.04
N GLU A 78 4.92 8.09 -7.65
CA GLU A 78 5.40 9.21 -8.46
C GLU A 78 4.47 10.40 -8.32
N GLN A 79 5.01 11.54 -7.95
CA GLN A 79 4.29 12.80 -8.02
C GLN A 79 4.33 13.32 -9.46
N ILE A 80 3.23 13.17 -10.18
CA ILE A 80 3.14 13.44 -11.63
C ILE A 80 3.01 14.92 -11.98
N THR A 81 2.50 15.74 -11.05
CA THR A 81 2.48 17.21 -11.22
C THR A 81 3.32 17.91 -10.15
N GLY A 82 3.85 19.07 -10.45
CA GLY A 82 4.64 19.85 -9.49
C GLY A 82 3.82 20.41 -8.34
N ASP A 83 4.52 20.77 -7.27
CA ASP A 83 3.96 21.57 -6.19
C ASP A 83 3.63 22.99 -6.68
N SER A 84 2.69 23.65 -6.02
CA SER A 84 2.21 24.98 -6.39
C SER A 84 1.77 25.81 -5.18
N GLY A 85 1.48 27.10 -5.42
CA GLY A 85 1.18 28.09 -4.39
C GLY A 85 2.42 28.85 -3.94
N SER A 86 2.25 29.95 -3.22
CA SER A 86 3.36 30.80 -2.77
C SER A 86 4.23 30.11 -1.71
N GLY A 87 3.69 29.10 -1.03
CA GLY A 87 4.42 28.25 -0.10
C GLY A 87 5.32 27.20 -0.75
N ALA A 88 5.22 26.98 -2.08
CA ALA A 88 6.06 26.02 -2.81
C ALA A 88 7.43 26.61 -3.15
N VAL A 89 8.19 26.95 -2.12
CA VAL A 89 9.49 27.64 -2.24
C VAL A 89 10.58 26.81 -2.92
N LEU A 90 10.39 25.50 -3.05
CA LEU A 90 11.31 24.60 -3.76
C LEU A 90 10.90 24.38 -5.24
N GLY A 91 9.85 25.07 -5.71
CA GLY A 91 9.32 24.90 -7.06
C GLY A 91 8.61 23.58 -7.27
N ASP A 92 8.77 23.02 -8.47
CA ASP A 92 8.16 21.74 -8.91
C ASP A 92 8.75 20.51 -8.20
N PHE A 93 8.81 20.53 -6.90
CA PHE A 93 9.45 19.48 -6.10
C PHE A 93 8.68 18.16 -6.18
N LYS A 94 8.98 17.34 -7.19
CA LYS A 94 8.33 16.06 -7.45
C LYS A 94 9.06 14.93 -6.75
N GLY A 95 8.32 14.12 -5.99
CA GLY A 95 8.86 12.92 -5.35
C GLY A 95 8.62 11.65 -6.17
N GLN A 96 9.61 10.76 -6.20
CA GLN A 96 9.52 9.45 -6.84
C GLN A 96 10.21 8.39 -5.98
N VAL A 97 9.65 7.17 -5.96
CA VAL A 97 10.30 6.00 -5.39
C VAL A 97 9.67 4.71 -5.93
N PHE A 98 10.49 3.72 -6.20
CA PHE A 98 10.08 2.35 -6.51
C PHE A 98 10.57 1.41 -5.41
N GLY A 99 9.80 0.38 -5.12
CA GLY A 99 10.18 -0.65 -4.16
C GLY A 99 9.89 -2.05 -4.70
N ILE A 100 10.76 -2.99 -4.41
CA ILE A 100 10.60 -4.41 -4.74
C ILE A 100 11.16 -5.28 -3.63
N GLY A 101 10.56 -6.44 -3.40
CA GLY A 101 11.11 -7.37 -2.43
C GLY A 101 10.31 -8.65 -2.26
N PRO A 102 10.78 -9.56 -1.39
CA PRO A 102 10.10 -10.80 -1.10
C PRO A 102 8.82 -10.60 -0.27
N ALA A 103 7.89 -11.51 -0.48
CA ALA A 103 6.62 -11.60 0.21
C ALA A 103 6.41 -13.02 0.74
N LEU A 104 5.87 -13.14 1.95
CA LEU A 104 5.56 -14.42 2.57
C LEU A 104 4.24 -14.29 3.35
N ASP A 105 3.35 -15.26 3.15
CA ASP A 105 2.11 -15.38 3.89
C ASP A 105 2.06 -16.74 4.59
N TYR A 106 1.62 -16.71 5.85
CA TYR A 106 1.44 -17.93 6.63
C TYR A 106 0.16 -17.85 7.46
N THR A 107 -0.67 -18.91 7.37
CA THR A 107 -1.90 -19.04 8.15
C THR A 107 -1.70 -20.06 9.26
N LEU A 108 -1.81 -19.57 10.50
CA LEU A 108 -1.79 -20.38 11.72
C LEU A 108 -3.22 -20.68 12.15
N MET A 109 -3.49 -21.91 12.59
CA MET A 109 -4.75 -22.25 13.25
C MET A 109 -4.59 -22.15 14.77
N VAL A 110 -5.25 -21.19 15.40
CA VAL A 110 -5.31 -21.07 16.87
C VAL A 110 -6.67 -21.57 17.33
N GLY A 111 -6.72 -22.84 17.71
CA GLY A 111 -7.98 -23.55 17.91
C GLY A 111 -8.75 -23.67 16.58
N ARG A 112 -9.87 -22.94 16.45
CA ARG A 112 -10.69 -22.89 15.22
C ARG A 112 -10.56 -21.57 14.47
N VAL A 113 -9.73 -20.67 14.93
CA VAL A 113 -9.56 -19.33 14.36
C VAL A 113 -8.32 -19.32 13.47
N PRO A 114 -8.45 -19.04 12.16
CA PRO A 114 -7.30 -18.83 11.30
C PRO A 114 -6.68 -17.45 11.62
N VAL A 115 -5.39 -17.44 11.93
CA VAL A 115 -4.59 -16.24 12.10
C VAL A 115 -3.69 -16.12 10.88
N VAL A 116 -3.94 -15.13 10.04
CA VAL A 116 -3.14 -14.89 8.84
C VAL A 116 -2.02 -13.92 9.18
N THR A 117 -0.80 -14.31 8.86
CA THR A 117 0.39 -13.47 9.02
C THR A 117 0.98 -13.16 7.65
N ASN A 118 1.38 -11.91 7.44
CA ASN A 118 2.03 -11.46 6.21
C ASN A 118 3.37 -10.82 6.57
N LEU A 119 4.41 -11.22 5.90
CA LEU A 119 5.72 -10.58 5.95
C LEU A 119 6.04 -10.02 4.57
N ARG A 120 6.34 -8.73 4.50
CA ARG A 120 6.73 -8.01 3.29
C ARG A 120 8.02 -7.27 3.56
N TYR A 121 8.91 -7.29 2.58
CA TYR A 121 10.11 -6.49 2.59
C TYR A 121 10.21 -5.74 1.26
N PHE A 122 10.75 -4.52 1.29
CA PHE A 122 11.00 -3.70 0.12
C PHE A 122 12.41 -3.13 0.18
N TYR A 123 13.12 -3.28 -0.91
CA TYR A 123 14.29 -2.51 -1.26
C TYR A 123 13.83 -1.35 -2.16
N GLU A 124 14.12 -0.12 -1.76
CA GLU A 124 13.75 1.08 -2.50
C GLU A 124 14.86 1.48 -3.45
N PHE A 125 14.48 1.99 -4.62
CA PHE A 125 15.39 2.45 -5.67
C PHE A 125 14.71 3.49 -6.56
N GLY A 126 15.51 4.16 -7.44
CA GLY A 126 15.00 5.18 -8.36
C GLY A 126 14.37 6.37 -7.64
N VAL A 127 14.96 6.74 -6.51
CA VAL A 127 14.42 7.73 -5.60
C VAL A 127 14.77 9.14 -6.08
N GLU A 128 13.75 10.00 -6.17
CA GLU A 128 13.91 11.43 -6.43
C GLU A 128 13.20 12.23 -5.34
N ASN A 129 13.88 13.20 -4.75
CA ASN A 129 13.35 14.11 -3.73
C ASN A 129 12.67 13.42 -2.53
N ARG A 130 13.13 12.22 -2.18
CA ARG A 130 12.68 11.41 -1.04
C ARG A 130 13.87 10.72 -0.39
N LEU A 131 13.64 10.11 0.77
CA LEU A 131 14.64 9.24 1.40
C LEU A 131 14.57 7.86 0.74
N GLU A 132 15.73 7.32 0.40
CA GLU A 132 15.89 5.92 -0.04
C GLU A 132 16.14 5.03 1.16
N GLY A 133 15.60 3.83 1.17
CA GLY A 133 15.77 2.94 2.29
C GLY A 133 15.28 1.51 2.06
N HIS A 134 15.01 0.88 3.17
CA HIS A 134 14.46 -0.45 3.25
C HIS A 134 13.22 -0.42 4.15
N ALA A 135 12.14 -1.06 3.74
CA ALA A 135 10.94 -1.15 4.55
C ALA A 135 10.57 -2.62 4.80
N GLY A 136 10.22 -2.92 6.04
CA GLY A 136 9.71 -4.24 6.43
C GLY A 136 8.36 -4.09 7.11
N PHE A 137 7.39 -4.93 6.70
CA PHE A 137 6.04 -4.96 7.28
C PHE A 137 5.72 -6.36 7.76
N PHE A 138 5.22 -6.44 8.98
CA PHE A 138 4.63 -7.65 9.53
C PHE A 138 3.19 -7.35 9.94
N ASN A 139 2.25 -8.05 9.30
CA ASN A 139 0.84 -7.89 9.56
C ASN A 139 0.28 -9.18 10.16
N VAL A 140 -0.66 -9.04 11.08
CA VAL A 140 -1.44 -10.13 11.66
C VAL A 140 -2.91 -9.81 11.50
N VAL A 141 -3.65 -10.72 10.86
CA VAL A 141 -5.09 -10.59 10.66
C VAL A 141 -5.80 -11.72 11.43
N ILE A 142 -6.65 -11.32 12.35
CA ILE A 142 -7.47 -12.23 13.17
C ILE A 142 -8.94 -11.94 12.85
N PRO A 143 -9.68 -12.83 12.19
CA PRO A 143 -11.09 -12.63 11.91
C PRO A 143 -11.90 -12.72 13.24
N LEU A 144 -12.56 -11.63 13.58
CA LEU A 144 -13.45 -11.55 14.75
C LEU A 144 -14.90 -11.78 14.30
N GLY A 145 -15.29 -13.03 14.12
CA GLY A 145 -16.65 -13.40 13.71
C GLY A 145 -16.75 -14.89 13.43
N GLY A 146 -17.80 -15.54 13.92
CA GLY A 146 -18.05 -16.94 13.63
C GLY A 146 -18.29 -17.15 12.13
N GLN A 147 -17.53 -18.03 11.51
CA GLN A 147 -17.92 -18.58 10.21
C GLN A 147 -19.23 -19.32 10.42
N SER A 148 -20.32 -18.83 9.83
CA SER A 148 -21.54 -19.59 9.69
C SER A 148 -21.17 -20.86 8.91
N ALA A 149 -21.34 -22.02 9.51
CA ALA A 149 -21.14 -23.28 8.83
C ALA A 149 -21.93 -23.27 7.52
N PRO A 150 -21.39 -23.82 6.40
CA PRO A 150 -22.16 -23.93 5.18
C PRO A 150 -23.45 -24.70 5.49
N GLN A 151 -24.59 -24.08 5.20
CA GLN A 151 -25.87 -24.78 5.31
C GLN A 151 -25.85 -25.92 4.30
N SER A 152 -25.83 -27.16 4.78
CA SER A 152 -26.07 -28.34 3.93
C SER A 152 -27.52 -28.27 3.47
N HIS A 153 -27.75 -27.85 2.22
CA HIS A 153 -29.02 -28.07 1.55
C HIS A 153 -29.11 -29.60 1.26
N ASN A 154 -29.97 -30.26 2.02
CA ASN A 154 -30.46 -31.61 1.67
C ASN A 154 -31.42 -31.52 0.48
#